data_dfb864e462c875f3c04e8b47f5fe28de
#
_entry.id   dfb864e462c875f3c04e8b47f5fe28de
#
_cell.length_a   1.000
_cell.length_b   1.000
_cell.length_c   1.000
_cell.angle_alpha   90.00
_cell.angle_beta   90.00
_cell.angle_gamma   90.00
#
_symmetry.space_group_name_H-M   'P 1'
#
loop_
_entity.id
_entity.type
_entity.pdbx_description
1 polymer ?
#
loop_
_entity_poly.entity_id
_entity_poly.type
_entity_poly.pdbx_seq_one_letter_code
_entity_poly.pdbx_strand_id
1 'polypeptide(L)'
;MKRKVLSVMLASAMLATMFAGCGNGNAGNTSGTANAGNKTEEAAKTEEAAKTTEASDAEKTADSASGSGSVYYLNFKPEQDQAWQDLAGIYTEQTGVPVTVITAADGTYEQTLKSEMAKSEAPTLFQVNGPVGLANWKDYCYDLSDSEICKQLSSEDFALKNDAGEVSGVAYVLETYGIIYNKKILNDYCTMDNAVISSPDEINSFDKLKAVADDIQARKDEINSQFGYDLQGAFTSAGMDGSSDWRFKTHLANLPIYYEYKDKGITSTDAIEGTYLDNYKQIWDLYITDSTCEPGVLSSKTGDEAESEFGMEEAVFYQNGTWEYGNLTNEDNGYLVTADDMGMMPIYIGAPGEENQGLCTGSENYWCVNKQASEEDIQATLDFLSWVINSDEGRDSMAHAMGFTTPFLTFTGDYVADNVFIQDANQYIADGKTPVSWNFS
;
A
#
# COMPACT_ATOMS: atom_id res chain seq x y z
N MET A 1 3.12 -38.32 36.53
CA MET A 1 1.87 -39.05 36.13
C MET A 1 1.66 -38.77 34.63
N LYS A 2 1.71 -39.84 33.86
CA LYS A 2 1.63 -39.81 32.39
C LYS A 2 0.16 -39.68 31.98
N ARG A 3 -0.20 -38.76 31.05
CA ARG A 3 -1.43 -38.89 30.25
C ARG A 3 -1.06 -38.71 28.78
N LYS A 4 -1.26 -39.77 28.04
CA LYS A 4 -1.20 -39.88 26.58
C LYS A 4 -2.46 -39.24 26.00
N VAL A 5 -2.34 -38.44 24.94
CA VAL A 5 -3.45 -38.07 24.08
C VAL A 5 -3.26 -38.74 22.73
N LEU A 6 -4.33 -39.36 22.30
CA LEU A 6 -4.46 -40.29 21.15
C LEU A 6 -4.75 -39.45 19.89
N SER A 7 -3.91 -39.63 18.87
CA SER A 7 -4.15 -39.05 17.53
C SER A 7 -5.15 -39.94 16.77
N VAL A 8 -6.16 -39.31 16.18
CA VAL A 8 -7.08 -39.98 15.23
C VAL A 8 -6.74 -39.46 13.83
N MET A 9 -6.18 -40.34 13.00
CA MET A 9 -6.07 -40.12 11.55
C MET A 9 -7.41 -40.47 10.88
N LEU A 10 -7.88 -39.55 10.04
CA LEU A 10 -8.96 -39.87 9.08
C LEU A 10 -8.37 -39.78 7.67
N ALA A 11 -8.24 -40.94 7.04
CA ALA A 11 -7.89 -41.06 5.63
C ALA A 11 -9.18 -41.02 4.79
N SER A 12 -9.23 -40.17 3.77
CA SER A 12 -10.29 -40.19 2.76
C SER A 12 -9.68 -40.44 1.39
N ALA A 13 -10.13 -41.52 0.77
CA ALA A 13 -9.68 -42.07 -0.49
C ALA A 13 -10.19 -41.27 -1.69
N MET A 14 -9.31 -40.97 -2.64
CA MET A 14 -9.66 -40.46 -3.99
C MET A 14 -9.95 -41.64 -4.92
N LEU A 15 -11.08 -41.57 -5.61
CA LEU A 15 -11.39 -42.42 -6.79
C LEU A 15 -11.08 -41.59 -8.05
N ALA A 16 -10.14 -42.10 -8.83
CA ALA A 16 -9.85 -41.66 -10.19
C ALA A 16 -10.75 -42.41 -11.19
N THR A 17 -11.33 -41.68 -12.12
CA THR A 17 -11.87 -42.27 -13.36
C THR A 17 -11.29 -41.55 -14.56
N MET A 18 -10.44 -42.29 -15.29
CA MET A 18 -9.96 -41.91 -16.64
C MET A 18 -11.07 -42.30 -17.66
N PHE A 19 -11.28 -41.43 -18.65
CA PHE A 19 -11.73 -41.86 -19.96
C PHE A 19 -10.93 -41.18 -21.06
N ALA A 20 -10.23 -42.01 -21.81
CA ALA A 20 -9.55 -41.67 -23.04
C ALA A 20 -10.53 -41.70 -24.22
N GLY A 21 -10.36 -40.82 -25.18
CA GLY A 21 -11.06 -40.87 -26.45
C GLY A 21 -10.32 -40.01 -27.50
N CYS A 22 -9.56 -40.67 -28.36
CA CYS A 22 -8.95 -40.11 -29.57
C CYS A 22 -9.99 -39.86 -30.66
N GLY A 23 -9.74 -38.83 -31.49
CA GLY A 23 -10.47 -38.65 -32.75
C GLY A 23 -10.03 -37.41 -33.52
N ASN A 24 -9.30 -37.67 -34.57
CA ASN A 24 -8.64 -36.77 -35.56
C ASN A 24 -9.66 -36.21 -36.58
N GLY A 25 -9.40 -34.99 -37.14
CA GLY A 25 -9.90 -34.70 -38.53
C GLY A 25 -10.46 -33.31 -38.80
N ASN A 26 -9.62 -32.46 -39.22
CA ASN A 26 -9.63 -31.55 -40.39
C ASN A 26 -10.86 -30.78 -40.88
N ALA A 27 -10.65 -29.46 -40.99
CA ALA A 27 -11.02 -28.49 -42.04
C ALA A 27 -12.49 -28.23 -42.43
N GLY A 28 -12.81 -26.93 -42.52
CA GLY A 28 -13.77 -26.43 -43.51
C GLY A 28 -14.71 -25.34 -43.05
N ASN A 29 -14.37 -24.18 -43.44
CA ASN A 29 -15.10 -22.92 -43.70
C ASN A 29 -16.58 -23.07 -44.04
N THR A 30 -17.49 -22.19 -43.50
CA THR A 30 -18.34 -21.21 -44.16
C THR A 30 -19.55 -20.81 -43.32
N SER A 31 -19.70 -19.52 -43.25
CA SER A 31 -20.90 -18.64 -43.10
C SER A 31 -22.33 -19.24 -43.12
N GLY A 32 -23.19 -18.65 -42.30
CA GLY A 32 -24.62 -18.69 -42.57
C GLY A 32 -25.54 -18.34 -41.40
N THR A 33 -26.06 -17.19 -41.48
CA THR A 33 -27.20 -16.51 -40.86
C THR A 33 -28.39 -17.33 -40.38
N ALA A 34 -29.03 -16.80 -39.33
CA ALA A 34 -30.44 -16.61 -39.05
C ALA A 34 -31.28 -17.63 -38.27
N ASN A 35 -31.76 -17.13 -37.19
CA ASN A 35 -33.17 -16.94 -36.78
C ASN A 35 -33.94 -18.04 -36.02
N ALA A 36 -34.42 -17.61 -34.85
CA ALA A 36 -35.72 -17.78 -34.20
C ALA A 36 -36.25 -19.16 -33.82
N GLY A 37 -36.69 -19.21 -32.59
CA GLY A 37 -37.77 -20.10 -32.21
C GLY A 37 -37.79 -20.65 -30.79
N ASN A 38 -38.36 -19.88 -29.91
CA ASN A 38 -39.25 -20.19 -28.77
C ASN A 38 -39.67 -21.66 -28.55
N LYS A 39 -39.57 -22.18 -27.31
CA LYS A 39 -40.66 -22.72 -26.49
C LYS A 39 -40.17 -23.36 -25.17
N THR A 40 -40.73 -22.80 -24.14
CA THR A 40 -41.34 -23.30 -22.89
C THR A 40 -41.47 -24.80 -22.65
N GLU A 41 -41.23 -25.16 -21.38
CA GLU A 41 -41.90 -26.08 -20.43
C GLU A 41 -40.87 -26.70 -19.48
N GLU A 42 -41.03 -26.72 -18.25
CA GLU A 42 -41.93 -26.74 -17.10
C GLU A 42 -41.32 -27.65 -16.02
N ALA A 43 -41.22 -27.11 -14.85
CA ALA A 43 -41.32 -27.62 -13.49
C ALA A 43 -40.84 -29.02 -13.09
N ALA A 44 -40.04 -29.07 -12.01
CA ALA A 44 -40.30 -29.94 -10.85
C ALA A 44 -39.68 -29.35 -9.58
N LYS A 45 -40.51 -29.09 -8.60
CA LYS A 45 -40.24 -28.71 -7.21
C LYS A 45 -39.53 -29.83 -6.46
N THR A 46 -38.59 -29.50 -5.59
CA THR A 46 -38.40 -30.21 -4.32
C THR A 46 -38.08 -29.18 -3.25
N GLU A 47 -38.98 -29.08 -2.28
CA GLU A 47 -38.85 -28.33 -1.03
C GLU A 47 -37.91 -29.10 -0.10
N GLU A 48 -36.96 -28.44 0.56
CA GLU A 48 -36.51 -28.82 1.87
C GLU A 48 -36.22 -27.62 2.74
N ALA A 49 -36.72 -27.68 3.95
CA ALA A 49 -37.02 -26.65 4.89
C ALA A 49 -35.76 -25.97 5.47
N ALA A 50 -35.67 -24.64 5.42
CA ALA A 50 -34.80 -23.85 6.28
C ALA A 50 -35.59 -23.36 7.50
N LYS A 51 -35.08 -23.72 8.67
CA LYS A 51 -35.53 -23.26 9.97
C LYS A 51 -35.33 -21.76 10.13
N THR A 52 -36.38 -21.02 10.22
CA THR A 52 -36.44 -19.64 10.71
C THR A 52 -36.13 -19.63 12.19
N THR A 53 -35.08 -18.89 12.57
CA THR A 53 -34.91 -18.37 13.93
C THR A 53 -35.46 -16.94 13.94
N GLU A 54 -36.52 -16.76 14.71
CA GLU A 54 -37.14 -15.46 14.96
C GLU A 54 -36.14 -14.55 15.70
N ALA A 55 -35.75 -13.44 15.08
CA ALA A 55 -35.15 -12.33 15.77
C ALA A 55 -36.29 -11.44 16.28
N SER A 56 -36.33 -11.25 17.57
CA SER A 56 -37.30 -10.39 18.25
C SER A 56 -37.08 -8.94 17.85
N ASP A 57 -38.12 -8.32 17.30
CA ASP A 57 -38.25 -6.88 17.17
C ASP A 57 -38.15 -6.21 18.55
N ALA A 58 -37.01 -5.59 18.81
CA ALA A 58 -36.90 -4.55 19.81
C ALA A 58 -36.98 -3.22 19.04
N GLU A 59 -38.19 -2.72 18.94
CA GLU A 59 -38.51 -1.35 18.54
C GLU A 59 -37.82 -0.42 19.53
N LYS A 60 -36.58 0.01 19.27
CA LYS A 60 -35.96 1.16 19.88
C LYS A 60 -36.48 2.38 19.10
N THR A 61 -37.43 3.08 19.70
CA THR A 61 -37.75 4.45 19.29
C THR A 61 -36.48 5.28 19.37
N ALA A 62 -35.79 5.41 18.24
CA ALA A 62 -34.79 6.44 18.02
C ALA A 62 -35.57 7.75 17.92
N ASP A 63 -35.50 8.54 18.98
CA ASP A 63 -35.83 9.96 18.92
C ASP A 63 -34.83 10.58 17.97
N SER A 64 -35.25 10.80 16.72
CA SER A 64 -34.44 11.41 15.68
C SER A 64 -34.18 12.85 16.05
N ALA A 65 -32.99 13.12 16.61
CA ALA A 65 -32.41 14.45 16.58
C ALA A 65 -32.18 14.76 15.06
N SER A 66 -33.12 15.48 14.48
CA SER A 66 -33.01 15.98 13.11
C SER A 66 -31.83 16.95 13.05
N GLY A 67 -30.74 16.61 12.32
CA GLY A 67 -29.71 17.56 11.94
C GLY A 67 -28.25 17.18 12.18
N SER A 68 -27.90 15.92 12.46
CA SER A 68 -26.50 15.59 12.74
C SER A 68 -25.71 14.99 11.57
N GLY A 69 -26.32 14.71 10.41
CA GLY A 69 -25.66 14.07 9.29
C GLY A 69 -24.99 12.72 9.63
N SER A 70 -24.26 12.18 8.71
CA SER A 70 -23.48 10.95 8.88
C SER A 70 -22.17 11.01 8.06
N VAL A 71 -21.19 10.20 8.43
CA VAL A 71 -19.94 10.07 7.69
C VAL A 71 -19.84 8.65 7.12
N TYR A 72 -19.57 8.57 5.82
CA TYR A 72 -19.17 7.33 5.18
C TYR A 72 -17.77 7.51 4.59
N TYR A 73 -16.77 6.91 5.23
CA TYR A 73 -15.39 6.93 4.77
C TYR A 73 -15.05 5.66 3.97
N LEU A 74 -14.71 5.83 2.70
CA LEU A 74 -14.09 4.76 1.91
C LEU A 74 -12.58 4.85 2.09
N ASN A 75 -12.04 3.99 2.96
CA ASN A 75 -10.61 3.94 3.29
C ASN A 75 -9.83 3.21 2.20
N PHE A 76 -8.68 3.79 1.84
CA PHE A 76 -7.74 3.27 0.84
C PHE A 76 -6.76 2.25 1.41
N LYS A 77 -6.40 2.39 2.70
CA LYS A 77 -5.29 1.67 3.33
C LYS A 77 -5.78 0.45 4.13
N PRO A 78 -5.66 -0.77 3.57
CA PRO A 78 -6.11 -2.00 4.25
C PRO A 78 -5.41 -2.21 5.60
N GLU A 79 -4.12 -1.89 5.67
CA GLU A 79 -3.29 -2.01 6.87
C GLU A 79 -3.77 -1.11 8.04
N GLN A 80 -4.63 -0.12 7.75
CA GLN A 80 -5.15 0.82 8.73
C GLN A 80 -6.64 0.60 9.06
N ASP A 81 -7.26 -0.48 8.57
CA ASP A 81 -8.70 -0.72 8.74
C ASP A 81 -9.12 -0.65 10.19
N GLN A 82 -8.47 -1.42 11.07
CA GLN A 82 -8.85 -1.48 12.49
C GLN A 82 -8.72 -0.12 13.19
N ALA A 83 -7.66 0.62 12.93
CA ALA A 83 -7.45 1.93 13.55
C ALA A 83 -8.54 2.94 13.12
N TRP A 84 -8.97 2.91 11.86
CA TRP A 84 -10.09 3.74 11.39
C TRP A 84 -11.43 3.29 11.97
N GLN A 85 -11.68 1.98 12.13
CA GLN A 85 -12.89 1.47 12.79
C GLN A 85 -12.96 1.93 14.26
N ASP A 86 -11.84 1.88 14.96
CA ASP A 86 -11.74 2.31 16.35
C ASP A 86 -12.00 3.82 16.49
N LEU A 87 -11.39 4.65 15.63
CA LEU A 87 -11.64 6.10 15.61
C LEU A 87 -13.11 6.44 15.29
N ALA A 88 -13.71 5.74 14.33
CA ALA A 88 -15.12 5.90 13.99
C ALA A 88 -16.02 5.59 15.18
N GLY A 89 -15.70 4.53 15.92
CA GLY A 89 -16.40 4.16 17.15
C GLY A 89 -16.31 5.24 18.24
N ILE A 90 -15.10 5.72 18.52
CA ILE A 90 -14.83 6.76 19.54
C ILE A 90 -15.57 8.06 19.17
N TYR A 91 -15.47 8.52 17.92
CA TYR A 91 -16.15 9.74 17.48
C TYR A 91 -17.67 9.62 17.59
N THR A 92 -18.22 8.48 17.14
CA THR A 92 -19.66 8.21 17.24
C THR A 92 -20.13 8.21 18.70
N GLU A 93 -19.37 7.59 19.61
CA GLU A 93 -19.70 7.59 21.05
C GLU A 93 -19.67 8.99 21.65
N GLN A 94 -18.68 9.82 21.28
CA GLN A 94 -18.51 11.17 21.83
C GLN A 94 -19.54 12.17 21.29
N THR A 95 -19.92 12.07 20.01
CA THR A 95 -20.70 13.09 19.31
C THR A 95 -22.13 12.67 18.98
N GLY A 96 -22.41 11.38 18.92
CA GLY A 96 -23.67 10.83 18.43
C GLY A 96 -23.77 10.80 16.90
N VAL A 97 -22.77 11.32 16.15
CA VAL A 97 -22.72 11.29 14.68
C VAL A 97 -22.23 9.91 14.22
N PRO A 98 -23.02 9.18 13.42
CA PRO A 98 -22.59 7.88 12.92
C PRO A 98 -21.43 8.01 11.93
N VAL A 99 -20.39 7.21 12.12
CA VAL A 99 -19.28 7.09 11.16
C VAL A 99 -19.18 5.64 10.71
N THR A 100 -19.27 5.41 9.41
CA THR A 100 -19.08 4.10 8.77
C THR A 100 -17.78 4.12 7.99
N VAL A 101 -16.90 3.17 8.27
CA VAL A 101 -15.66 2.97 7.49
C VAL A 101 -15.79 1.69 6.68
N ILE A 102 -15.56 1.79 5.38
CA ILE A 102 -15.40 0.64 4.48
C ILE A 102 -14.01 0.72 3.90
N THR A 103 -13.25 -0.35 4.02
CA THR A 103 -11.89 -0.43 3.50
C THR A 103 -11.88 -1.22 2.21
N ALA A 104 -11.28 -0.67 1.16
CA ALA A 104 -11.10 -1.37 -0.10
C ALA A 104 -9.98 -2.40 0.04
N ALA A 105 -10.13 -3.55 -0.63
CA ALA A 105 -9.06 -4.53 -0.71
C ALA A 105 -7.86 -3.97 -1.50
N ASP A 106 -6.67 -4.46 -1.21
CA ASP A 106 -5.43 -4.02 -1.85
C ASP A 106 -5.54 -4.07 -3.39
N GLY A 107 -5.02 -3.03 -4.05
CA GLY A 107 -5.04 -2.88 -5.50
C GLY A 107 -6.43 -2.65 -6.13
N THR A 108 -7.51 -2.59 -5.35
CA THR A 108 -8.88 -2.48 -5.89
C THR A 108 -9.60 -1.16 -5.63
N TYR A 109 -8.92 -0.20 -5.00
CA TYR A 109 -9.57 1.03 -4.50
C TYR A 109 -10.34 1.81 -5.59
N GLU A 110 -9.74 2.11 -6.72
CA GLU A 110 -10.39 2.86 -7.81
C GLU A 110 -11.65 2.17 -8.34
N GLN A 111 -11.62 0.84 -8.44
CA GLN A 111 -12.79 0.07 -8.85
C GLN A 111 -13.88 0.09 -7.78
N THR A 112 -13.49 -0.02 -6.52
CA THR A 112 -14.39 0.05 -5.37
C THR A 112 -15.01 1.44 -5.28
N LEU A 113 -14.20 2.51 -5.33
CA LEU A 113 -14.68 3.90 -5.30
C LEU A 113 -15.72 4.17 -6.41
N LYS A 114 -15.44 3.71 -7.62
CA LYS A 114 -16.36 3.84 -8.75
C LYS A 114 -17.71 3.13 -8.50
N SER A 115 -17.66 1.96 -7.88
CA SER A 115 -18.84 1.19 -7.51
C SER A 115 -19.63 1.86 -6.37
N GLU A 116 -18.92 2.33 -5.32
CA GLU A 116 -19.55 2.98 -4.17
C GLU A 116 -20.17 4.33 -4.54
N MET A 117 -19.49 5.14 -5.35
CA MET A 117 -20.01 6.43 -5.82
C MET A 117 -21.26 6.32 -6.70
N ALA A 118 -21.54 5.13 -7.26
CA ALA A 118 -22.75 4.89 -8.06
C ALA A 118 -23.98 4.51 -7.20
N LYS A 119 -23.82 4.33 -5.88
CA LYS A 119 -24.90 3.97 -4.96
C LYS A 119 -25.72 5.22 -4.54
N SER A 120 -26.92 4.98 -4.01
CA SER A 120 -27.73 6.04 -3.39
C SER A 120 -27.12 6.62 -2.12
N GLU A 121 -26.36 5.80 -1.40
CA GLU A 121 -25.57 6.17 -0.22
C GLU A 121 -24.09 6.03 -0.60
N ALA A 122 -23.55 7.08 -1.21
CA ALA A 122 -22.17 7.13 -1.65
C ALA A 122 -21.26 7.60 -0.51
N PRO A 123 -19.96 7.29 -0.56
CA PRO A 123 -18.99 7.83 0.39
C PRO A 123 -19.05 9.36 0.47
N THR A 124 -19.08 9.90 1.70
CA THR A 124 -18.98 11.33 1.98
C THR A 124 -17.53 11.77 2.07
N LEU A 125 -16.66 10.84 2.49
CA LEU A 125 -15.20 10.97 2.56
C LEU A 125 -14.55 9.89 1.70
N PHE A 126 -13.68 10.28 0.80
CA PHE A 126 -12.94 9.37 -0.06
C PHE A 126 -11.53 9.92 -0.32
N GLN A 127 -10.70 9.15 -0.99
CA GLN A 127 -9.34 9.52 -1.31
C GLN A 127 -9.12 9.57 -2.82
N VAL A 128 -8.18 10.42 -3.24
CA VAL A 128 -7.61 10.41 -4.59
C VAL A 128 -6.09 10.34 -4.52
N ASN A 129 -5.48 9.68 -5.51
CA ASN A 129 -4.03 9.61 -5.64
C ASN A 129 -3.54 10.77 -6.52
N GLY A 130 -3.11 11.86 -5.88
CA GLY A 130 -2.49 12.99 -6.53
C GLY A 130 -3.31 13.65 -7.65
N PRO A 131 -2.64 14.39 -8.56
CA PRO A 131 -3.28 15.11 -9.65
C PRO A 131 -4.02 14.20 -10.65
N VAL A 132 -3.50 12.98 -10.92
CA VAL A 132 -4.13 12.02 -11.83
C VAL A 132 -5.43 11.48 -11.24
N GLY A 133 -5.43 11.13 -9.95
CA GLY A 133 -6.64 10.75 -9.25
C GLY A 133 -7.66 11.89 -9.23
N LEU A 134 -7.22 13.13 -8.95
CA LEU A 134 -8.10 14.29 -8.98
C LEU A 134 -8.72 14.50 -10.37
N ALA A 135 -7.98 14.33 -11.45
CA ALA A 135 -8.52 14.50 -12.81
C ALA A 135 -9.74 13.60 -13.08
N ASN A 136 -9.77 12.41 -12.46
CA ASN A 136 -10.89 11.48 -12.57
C ASN A 136 -12.09 11.83 -11.67
N TRP A 137 -11.83 12.47 -10.51
CA TRP A 137 -12.82 12.65 -9.45
C TRP A 137 -13.15 14.10 -9.12
N LYS A 138 -12.57 15.09 -9.80
CA LYS A 138 -12.76 16.53 -9.52
C LYS A 138 -14.22 16.97 -9.46
N ASP A 139 -15.09 16.33 -10.24
CA ASP A 139 -16.52 16.64 -10.28
C ASP A 139 -17.28 16.16 -9.03
N TYR A 140 -16.63 15.39 -8.17
CA TYR A 140 -17.16 14.93 -6.89
C TYR A 140 -16.56 15.67 -5.68
N CYS A 141 -15.46 16.40 -5.86
CA CYS A 141 -14.76 17.05 -4.76
C CYS A 141 -15.45 18.35 -4.33
N TYR A 142 -15.68 18.47 -3.02
CA TYR A 142 -16.08 19.70 -2.35
C TYR A 142 -14.90 20.66 -2.23
N ASP A 143 -15.13 21.98 -2.28
CA ASP A 143 -14.09 22.98 -2.10
C ASP A 143 -13.71 23.10 -0.61
N LEU A 144 -12.51 22.63 -0.27
CA LEU A 144 -11.97 22.63 1.08
C LEU A 144 -11.18 23.90 1.43
N SER A 145 -11.11 24.91 0.56
CA SER A 145 -10.26 26.10 0.73
C SER A 145 -10.48 26.83 2.06
N ASP A 146 -11.72 26.87 2.54
CA ASP A 146 -12.09 27.52 3.81
C ASP A 146 -12.23 26.54 4.99
N SER A 147 -11.99 25.24 4.77
CA SER A 147 -12.10 24.21 5.79
C SER A 147 -11.03 24.31 6.87
N GLU A 148 -11.31 23.78 8.06
CA GLU A 148 -10.33 23.74 9.15
C GLU A 148 -9.15 22.84 8.81
N ILE A 149 -9.38 21.69 8.16
CA ILE A 149 -8.29 20.78 7.76
C ILE A 149 -7.33 21.43 6.77
N CYS A 150 -7.82 22.28 5.84
CA CYS A 150 -6.95 23.03 4.93
C CYS A 150 -6.12 24.08 5.66
N LYS A 151 -6.70 24.78 6.64
CA LYS A 151 -5.99 25.81 7.44
C LYS A 151 -4.89 25.23 8.33
N GLN A 152 -4.99 23.95 8.69
CA GLN A 152 -4.00 23.25 9.52
C GLN A 152 -2.84 22.66 8.71
N LEU A 153 -2.84 22.75 7.38
CA LEU A 153 -1.71 22.29 6.58
C LEU A 153 -0.45 23.10 6.87
N SER A 154 0.68 22.43 7.00
CA SER A 154 1.98 23.04 7.25
C SER A 154 2.59 23.74 6.00
N SER A 155 2.11 23.37 4.81
CA SER A 155 2.44 24.00 3.52
C SER A 155 1.25 23.93 2.57
N GLU A 156 1.13 24.92 1.68
CA GLU A 156 0.17 24.90 0.57
C GLU A 156 0.46 23.76 -0.44
N ASP A 157 1.65 23.21 -0.45
CA ASP A 157 2.04 22.10 -1.33
C ASP A 157 1.26 20.82 -1.01
N PHE A 158 0.68 20.73 0.19
CA PHE A 158 -0.15 19.62 0.62
C PHE A 158 -1.63 19.79 0.30
N ALA A 159 -2.00 20.90 -0.34
CA ALA A 159 -3.34 21.16 -0.87
C ALA A 159 -3.42 20.80 -2.35
N LEU A 160 -4.23 19.82 -2.70
CA LEU A 160 -4.46 19.41 -4.08
C LEU A 160 -5.51 20.33 -4.72
N LYS A 161 -5.08 21.19 -5.65
CA LYS A 161 -5.93 22.21 -6.28
C LYS A 161 -6.42 21.78 -7.66
N ASN A 162 -7.65 22.12 -7.97
CA ASN A 162 -8.21 21.97 -9.32
C ASN A 162 -7.81 23.13 -10.25
N ASP A 163 -8.22 23.08 -11.51
CA ASP A 163 -7.91 24.10 -12.53
C ASP A 163 -8.43 25.52 -12.18
N ALA A 164 -9.41 25.63 -11.28
CA ALA A 164 -9.95 26.90 -10.78
C ALA A 164 -9.18 27.46 -9.60
N GLY A 165 -8.23 26.68 -9.02
CA GLY A 165 -7.47 27.03 -7.83
C GLY A 165 -8.17 26.68 -6.51
N GLU A 166 -9.33 26.03 -6.57
CA GLU A 166 -10.04 25.53 -5.38
C GLU A 166 -9.33 24.29 -4.82
N VAL A 167 -9.31 24.14 -3.49
CA VAL A 167 -8.72 22.98 -2.81
C VAL A 167 -9.70 21.80 -2.86
N SER A 168 -9.45 20.88 -3.77
CA SER A 168 -10.27 19.69 -3.99
C SER A 168 -9.91 18.52 -3.07
N GLY A 169 -8.71 18.54 -2.49
CA GLY A 169 -8.25 17.52 -1.55
C GLY A 169 -7.11 18.04 -0.68
N VAL A 170 -6.93 17.42 0.48
CA VAL A 170 -5.81 17.69 1.39
C VAL A 170 -5.02 16.42 1.64
N ALA A 171 -3.70 16.49 1.55
CA ALA A 171 -2.84 15.39 1.96
C ALA A 171 -3.06 15.07 3.44
N TYR A 172 -3.13 13.79 3.80
CA TYR A 172 -3.29 13.39 5.19
C TYR A 172 -2.12 12.56 5.73
N VAL A 173 -1.30 12.03 4.84
CA VAL A 173 -0.10 11.27 5.19
C VAL A 173 1.04 11.64 4.23
N LEU A 174 2.24 11.78 4.78
CA LEU A 174 3.49 11.87 4.04
C LEU A 174 4.18 10.53 4.13
N GLU A 175 4.42 9.92 2.99
CA GLU A 175 5.02 8.61 2.92
C GLU A 175 6.47 8.72 2.46
N THR A 176 7.29 7.83 2.98
CA THR A 176 8.69 7.69 2.57
C THR A 176 8.92 6.26 2.13
N TYR A 177 9.61 6.08 1.02
CA TYR A 177 9.98 4.77 0.54
C TYR A 177 11.43 4.71 0.04
N GLY A 178 11.94 3.50 0.02
CA GLY A 178 13.30 3.19 -0.35
C GLY A 178 13.48 1.69 -0.52
N ILE A 179 14.65 1.21 -0.14
CA ILE A 179 14.95 -0.20 0.02
C ILE A 179 15.03 -0.47 1.53
N ILE A 180 14.04 -1.17 2.07
CA ILE A 180 14.11 -1.73 3.42
C ILE A 180 15.18 -2.82 3.41
N TYR A 181 16.04 -2.87 4.41
CA TYR A 181 17.08 -3.88 4.48
C TYR A 181 17.20 -4.50 5.88
N ASN A 182 17.60 -5.76 5.93
CA ASN A 182 17.87 -6.46 7.18
C ASN A 182 19.28 -6.13 7.65
N LYS A 183 19.37 -5.28 8.69
CA LYS A 183 20.64 -4.81 9.27
C LYS A 183 21.47 -5.96 9.84
N LYS A 184 20.83 -6.95 10.47
CA LYS A 184 21.49 -8.10 11.10
C LYS A 184 22.19 -8.94 10.05
N ILE A 185 21.47 -9.36 8.99
CA ILE A 185 22.05 -10.17 7.91
C ILE A 185 23.14 -9.41 7.17
N LEU A 186 22.90 -8.13 6.87
CA LEU A 186 23.87 -7.30 6.14
C LEU A 186 25.14 -7.03 6.96
N ASN A 187 25.03 -6.84 8.29
CA ASN A 187 26.17 -6.72 9.17
C ASN A 187 26.96 -8.05 9.28
N ASP A 188 26.27 -9.18 9.38
CA ASP A 188 26.92 -10.50 9.38
C ASP A 188 27.68 -10.74 8.08
N TYR A 189 27.06 -10.43 6.92
CA TYR A 189 27.71 -10.47 5.62
C TYR A 189 28.98 -9.62 5.59
N CYS A 190 28.98 -8.40 6.15
CA CYS A 190 30.14 -7.52 6.21
C CYS A 190 31.33 -8.14 6.99
N THR A 191 31.11 -9.15 7.83
CA THR A 191 32.18 -9.87 8.56
C THR A 191 32.82 -11.01 7.75
N MET A 192 32.26 -11.38 6.62
CA MET A 192 32.75 -12.49 5.82
C MET A 192 34.06 -12.14 5.10
N ASP A 193 34.89 -13.15 4.88
CA ASP A 193 36.08 -13.00 4.05
C ASP A 193 35.69 -12.59 2.61
N ASN A 194 36.34 -11.52 2.13
CA ASN A 194 36.11 -10.94 0.80
C ASN A 194 34.68 -10.39 0.57
N ALA A 195 33.96 -10.00 1.60
CA ALA A 195 32.75 -9.22 1.44
C ALA A 195 33.02 -7.94 0.65
N VAL A 196 32.06 -7.51 -0.19
CA VAL A 196 32.19 -6.31 -1.05
C VAL A 196 32.26 -5.02 -0.22
N ILE A 197 31.68 -5.03 0.96
CA ILE A 197 31.62 -3.91 1.91
C ILE A 197 31.99 -4.39 3.32
N SER A 198 32.44 -3.45 4.13
CA SER A 198 32.75 -3.65 5.56
C SER A 198 31.69 -3.02 6.50
N SER A 199 30.79 -2.21 5.93
CA SER A 199 29.65 -1.58 6.62
C SER A 199 28.50 -1.35 5.63
N PRO A 200 27.24 -1.48 6.06
CA PRO A 200 26.08 -1.13 5.25
C PRO A 200 26.12 0.31 4.69
N ASP A 201 26.70 1.26 5.41
CA ASP A 201 26.83 2.68 5.01
C ASP A 201 27.66 2.89 3.73
N GLU A 202 28.40 1.88 3.29
CA GLU A 202 29.13 1.95 2.03
C GLU A 202 28.22 1.80 0.80
N ILE A 203 26.96 1.37 0.98
CA ILE A 203 25.96 1.30 -0.09
C ILE A 203 25.40 2.70 -0.34
N ASN A 204 26.02 3.45 -1.23
CA ASN A 204 25.69 4.83 -1.54
C ASN A 204 25.55 5.13 -3.04
N SER A 205 25.46 4.10 -3.85
CA SER A 205 25.29 4.17 -5.29
C SER A 205 24.73 2.85 -5.84
N PHE A 206 24.18 2.90 -7.05
CA PHE A 206 23.71 1.70 -7.75
C PHE A 206 24.82 0.65 -7.94
N ASP A 207 26.02 1.08 -8.35
CA ASP A 207 27.14 0.15 -8.56
C ASP A 207 27.49 -0.60 -7.26
N LYS A 208 27.44 0.09 -6.12
CA LYS A 208 27.72 -0.53 -4.83
C LYS A 208 26.58 -1.45 -4.40
N LEU A 209 25.32 -1.01 -4.51
CA LEU A 209 24.14 -1.82 -4.23
C LEU A 209 24.15 -3.11 -5.07
N LYS A 210 24.38 -2.97 -6.37
CA LYS A 210 24.44 -4.11 -7.29
C LYS A 210 25.56 -5.08 -6.92
N ALA A 211 26.76 -4.58 -6.66
CA ALA A 211 27.88 -5.44 -6.31
C ALA A 211 27.64 -6.24 -5.02
N VAL A 212 26.98 -5.61 -4.03
CA VAL A 212 26.61 -6.29 -2.78
C VAL A 212 25.51 -7.32 -3.01
N ALA A 213 24.46 -6.95 -3.75
CA ALA A 213 23.35 -7.86 -4.05
C ALA A 213 23.81 -9.08 -4.85
N ASP A 214 24.57 -8.87 -5.93
CA ASP A 214 25.17 -9.96 -6.76
C ASP A 214 26.03 -10.92 -5.89
N ASP A 215 26.83 -10.38 -4.96
CA ASP A 215 27.68 -11.20 -4.09
C ASP A 215 26.87 -11.99 -3.07
N ILE A 216 25.87 -11.36 -2.45
CA ILE A 216 24.94 -12.05 -1.53
C ILE A 216 24.18 -13.15 -2.28
N GLN A 217 23.64 -12.85 -3.47
CA GLN A 217 22.90 -13.80 -4.31
C GLN A 217 23.78 -15.02 -4.65
N ALA A 218 25.04 -14.77 -5.01
CA ALA A 218 25.98 -15.84 -5.36
C ALA A 218 26.44 -16.66 -4.14
N ARG A 219 26.48 -16.06 -2.96
CA ARG A 219 27.03 -16.66 -1.74
C ARG A 219 25.98 -16.99 -0.68
N LYS A 220 24.69 -16.95 -1.01
CA LYS A 220 23.61 -17.18 -0.04
C LYS A 220 23.74 -18.51 0.72
N ASP A 221 24.16 -19.59 0.05
CA ASP A 221 24.37 -20.89 0.70
C ASP A 221 25.52 -20.84 1.72
N GLU A 222 26.57 -20.06 1.45
CA GLU A 222 27.68 -19.83 2.38
C GLU A 222 27.21 -19.00 3.59
N ILE A 223 26.44 -17.92 3.34
CA ILE A 223 25.83 -17.08 4.38
C ILE A 223 24.93 -17.93 5.27
N ASN A 224 24.02 -18.71 4.68
CA ASN A 224 23.14 -19.62 5.38
C ASN A 224 23.90 -20.62 6.25
N SER A 225 24.95 -21.22 5.71
CA SER A 225 25.79 -22.19 6.43
C SER A 225 26.58 -21.56 7.59
N GLN A 226 27.05 -20.32 7.41
CA GLN A 226 27.89 -19.66 8.41
C GLN A 226 27.09 -19.06 9.56
N PHE A 227 25.93 -18.47 9.27
CA PHE A 227 25.15 -17.70 10.25
C PHE A 227 23.82 -18.34 10.63
N GLY A 228 23.37 -19.37 9.91
CA GLY A 228 22.15 -20.10 10.24
C GLY A 228 20.86 -19.48 9.69
N TYR A 229 20.96 -18.67 8.64
CA TYR A 229 19.82 -18.12 7.90
C TYR A 229 19.25 -19.12 6.89
N ASP A 230 18.15 -18.77 6.25
CA ASP A 230 17.52 -19.49 5.12
C ASP A 230 17.31 -18.57 3.93
N LEU A 231 18.35 -17.77 3.59
CA LEU A 231 18.29 -16.84 2.46
C LEU A 231 17.98 -17.56 1.15
N GLN A 232 16.96 -17.08 0.44
CA GLN A 232 16.55 -17.53 -0.87
C GLN A 232 17.04 -16.56 -1.97
N GLY A 233 17.23 -15.28 -1.65
CA GLY A 233 17.73 -14.27 -2.55
C GLY A 233 18.28 -13.03 -1.84
N ALA A 234 18.94 -12.15 -2.60
CA ALA A 234 19.33 -10.85 -2.05
C ALA A 234 18.14 -9.92 -1.93
N PHE A 235 17.24 -9.89 -2.92
CA PHE A 235 16.00 -9.15 -2.92
C PHE A 235 14.79 -10.07 -2.73
N THR A 236 13.73 -9.55 -2.09
CA THR A 236 12.41 -10.20 -2.13
C THR A 236 11.88 -10.25 -3.57
N SER A 237 10.81 -11.02 -3.80
CA SER A 237 10.07 -11.01 -5.06
C SER A 237 9.38 -9.67 -5.36
N ALA A 238 9.29 -8.79 -4.36
CA ALA A 238 8.79 -7.42 -4.39
C ALA A 238 7.33 -7.25 -4.86
N GLY A 239 6.57 -8.33 -5.03
CA GLY A 239 5.17 -8.26 -5.45
C GLY A 239 5.01 -7.71 -6.87
N MET A 240 5.27 -8.53 -7.87
CA MET A 240 5.16 -8.16 -9.28
C MET A 240 3.85 -8.59 -9.94
N ASP A 241 2.90 -9.10 -9.18
CA ASP A 241 1.56 -9.39 -9.68
C ASP A 241 0.76 -8.11 -9.96
N GLY A 242 -0.38 -8.22 -10.62
CA GLY A 242 -1.17 -7.07 -11.05
C GLY A 242 -1.75 -6.20 -9.93
N SER A 243 -1.80 -6.69 -8.69
CA SER A 243 -2.27 -5.93 -7.52
C SER A 243 -1.13 -5.16 -6.83
N SER A 244 0.11 -5.64 -6.93
CA SER A 244 1.26 -5.17 -6.15
C SER A 244 2.34 -4.48 -6.98
N ASP A 245 2.27 -4.51 -8.32
CA ASP A 245 3.31 -4.01 -9.24
C ASP A 245 3.42 -2.48 -9.31
N TRP A 246 2.59 -1.74 -8.56
CA TRP A 246 2.71 -0.30 -8.39
C TRP A 246 4.09 0.12 -7.84
N ARG A 247 4.78 -0.76 -7.10
CA ARG A 247 6.16 -0.55 -6.64
C ARG A 247 7.12 -0.27 -7.79
N PHE A 248 6.86 -0.83 -8.96
CA PHE A 248 7.65 -0.68 -10.17
C PHE A 248 7.09 0.38 -11.11
N LYS A 249 5.78 0.36 -11.35
CA LYS A 249 5.10 1.24 -12.32
C LYS A 249 5.07 2.70 -11.88
N THR A 250 5.02 2.96 -10.55
CA THR A 250 4.96 4.31 -9.99
C THR A 250 6.19 4.62 -9.16
N HIS A 251 6.41 3.95 -8.03
CA HIS A 251 7.47 4.31 -7.10
C HIS A 251 8.85 4.25 -7.76
N LEU A 252 9.21 3.13 -8.39
CA LEU A 252 10.49 3.03 -9.05
C LEU A 252 10.59 3.95 -10.28
N ALA A 253 9.49 4.13 -11.02
CA ALA A 253 9.44 5.01 -12.19
C ALA A 253 9.58 6.50 -11.84
N ASN A 254 9.27 6.91 -10.60
CA ASN A 254 9.47 8.28 -10.14
C ASN A 254 10.95 8.72 -10.20
N LEU A 255 11.89 7.83 -9.94
CA LEU A 255 13.31 8.16 -9.93
C LEU A 255 13.86 8.65 -11.29
N PRO A 256 13.71 7.90 -12.42
CA PRO A 256 14.16 8.39 -13.72
C PRO A 256 13.45 9.69 -14.13
N ILE A 257 12.17 9.87 -13.78
CA ILE A 257 11.42 11.11 -14.03
C ILE A 257 11.98 12.27 -13.20
N TYR A 258 12.22 12.05 -11.90
CA TYR A 258 12.81 13.03 -11.01
C TYR A 258 14.17 13.54 -11.55
N TYR A 259 15.07 12.65 -11.96
CA TYR A 259 16.36 13.04 -12.49
C TYR A 259 16.25 13.80 -13.82
N GLU A 260 15.34 13.37 -14.70
CA GLU A 260 15.06 14.11 -15.94
C GLU A 260 14.53 15.52 -15.66
N TYR A 261 13.62 15.67 -14.70
CA TYR A 261 13.08 16.97 -14.29
C TYR A 261 14.15 17.85 -13.65
N LYS A 262 14.98 17.29 -12.78
CA LYS A 262 16.10 17.98 -12.14
C LYS A 262 17.09 18.53 -13.16
N ASP A 263 17.48 17.74 -14.16
CA ASP A 263 18.40 18.14 -15.20
C ASP A 263 17.84 19.28 -16.07
N LYS A 264 16.53 19.24 -16.33
CA LYS A 264 15.84 20.26 -17.13
C LYS A 264 15.42 21.49 -16.31
N GLY A 265 15.48 21.44 -14.98
CA GLY A 265 15.00 22.49 -14.09
C GLY A 265 13.49 22.74 -14.22
N ILE A 266 12.69 21.67 -14.42
CA ILE A 266 11.23 21.72 -14.57
C ILE A 266 10.55 20.93 -13.45
N THR A 267 9.27 21.17 -13.22
CA THR A 267 8.43 20.47 -12.25
C THR A 267 7.26 19.71 -12.89
N SER A 268 7.02 19.93 -14.18
CA SER A 268 5.98 19.24 -14.96
C SER A 268 6.32 19.24 -16.43
N THR A 269 5.75 18.31 -17.19
CA THR A 269 5.85 18.25 -18.67
C THR A 269 4.66 17.49 -19.25
N ASP A 270 4.28 17.80 -20.48
CA ASP A 270 3.27 17.02 -21.23
C ASP A 270 3.80 15.66 -21.69
N ALA A 271 5.12 15.48 -21.74
CA ALA A 271 5.75 14.21 -22.13
C ALA A 271 7.18 14.14 -21.60
N ILE A 272 7.52 13.01 -20.97
CA ILE A 272 8.91 12.68 -20.58
C ILE A 272 9.71 12.25 -21.81
N GLU A 273 11.03 12.54 -21.81
CA GLU A 273 11.93 12.13 -22.90
C GLU A 273 12.55 10.76 -22.68
N GLY A 274 12.51 10.26 -21.44
CA GLY A 274 13.08 8.96 -21.08
C GLY A 274 14.60 8.98 -20.98
N THR A 275 15.18 10.11 -20.59
CA THR A 275 16.64 10.30 -20.46
C THR A 275 17.28 9.22 -19.59
N TYR A 276 16.61 8.79 -18.53
CA TYR A 276 17.08 7.81 -17.56
C TYR A 276 16.43 6.41 -17.72
N LEU A 277 15.95 6.05 -18.92
CA LEU A 277 15.29 4.77 -19.16
C LEU A 277 16.25 3.59 -18.95
N ASP A 278 17.52 3.71 -19.35
CA ASP A 278 18.54 2.67 -19.13
C ASP A 278 18.82 2.49 -17.62
N ASN A 279 18.78 3.56 -16.85
CA ASN A 279 18.92 3.53 -15.39
C ASN A 279 17.72 2.81 -14.73
N TYR A 280 16.51 3.10 -15.21
CA TYR A 280 15.31 2.41 -14.78
C TYR A 280 15.37 0.91 -15.09
N LYS A 281 15.84 0.57 -16.31
CA LYS A 281 15.99 -0.83 -16.70
C LYS A 281 16.99 -1.59 -15.81
N GLN A 282 18.13 -0.99 -15.49
CA GLN A 282 19.19 -1.71 -14.75
C GLN A 282 18.78 -2.05 -13.30
N ILE A 283 18.00 -1.21 -12.63
CA ILE A 283 17.48 -1.53 -11.29
C ILE A 283 16.40 -2.62 -11.37
N TRP A 284 15.56 -2.61 -12.42
CA TRP A 284 14.64 -3.70 -12.70
C TRP A 284 15.37 -5.03 -12.91
N ASP A 285 16.41 -5.01 -13.76
CA ASP A 285 17.21 -6.20 -14.04
C ASP A 285 17.80 -6.76 -12.72
N LEU A 286 18.30 -5.89 -11.82
CA LEU A 286 18.83 -6.30 -10.53
C LEU A 286 17.78 -6.99 -9.67
N TYR A 287 16.59 -6.40 -9.54
CA TYR A 287 15.50 -6.99 -8.76
C TYR A 287 15.02 -8.33 -9.35
N ILE A 288 15.07 -8.49 -10.66
CA ILE A 288 14.67 -9.74 -11.34
C ILE A 288 15.73 -10.84 -11.16
N THR A 289 17.02 -10.49 -11.27
CA THR A 289 18.10 -11.48 -11.24
C THR A 289 18.47 -11.95 -9.85
N ASP A 290 18.31 -11.06 -8.86
CA ASP A 290 18.76 -11.30 -7.49
C ASP A 290 17.59 -11.54 -6.51
N SER A 291 16.45 -11.90 -7.06
CA SER A 291 15.23 -12.22 -6.31
C SER A 291 15.32 -13.58 -5.58
N THR A 292 14.44 -13.74 -4.60
CA THR A 292 14.18 -15.01 -3.88
C THR A 292 13.69 -16.13 -4.80
N CYS A 293 13.12 -15.81 -5.96
CA CYS A 293 12.56 -16.80 -6.87
C CYS A 293 13.03 -16.60 -8.33
N GLU A 294 12.82 -17.62 -9.14
CA GLU A 294 13.15 -17.58 -10.57
C GLU A 294 12.36 -16.48 -11.30
N PRO A 295 12.98 -15.76 -12.27
CA PRO A 295 12.32 -14.67 -12.99
C PRO A 295 10.96 -15.00 -13.61
N GLY A 296 10.77 -16.27 -14.03
CA GLY A 296 9.55 -16.73 -14.70
C GLY A 296 8.30 -16.74 -13.82
N VAL A 297 8.44 -16.67 -12.49
CA VAL A 297 7.32 -16.70 -11.53
C VAL A 297 7.06 -15.34 -10.87
N LEU A 298 7.93 -14.36 -11.06
CA LEU A 298 7.81 -13.04 -10.42
C LEU A 298 6.47 -12.34 -10.70
N SER A 299 5.91 -12.49 -11.91
CA SER A 299 4.63 -11.88 -12.26
C SER A 299 3.42 -12.46 -11.51
N SER A 300 3.60 -13.52 -10.75
CA SER A 300 2.56 -14.10 -9.88
C SER A 300 2.84 -13.87 -8.40
N LYS A 301 3.95 -13.24 -8.04
CA LYS A 301 4.32 -12.96 -6.66
C LYS A 301 3.60 -11.73 -6.14
N THR A 302 2.86 -11.93 -5.04
CA THR A 302 2.07 -10.88 -4.37
C THR A 302 2.91 -10.02 -3.43
N GLY A 303 2.35 -8.89 -3.00
CA GLY A 303 2.95 -8.05 -1.96
C GLY A 303 3.12 -8.79 -0.65
N ASP A 304 2.10 -9.57 -0.25
CA ASP A 304 2.12 -10.36 1.00
C ASP A 304 3.22 -11.45 0.97
N GLU A 305 3.45 -12.08 -0.19
CA GLU A 305 4.55 -13.04 -0.33
C GLU A 305 5.91 -12.36 -0.17
N ALA A 306 6.08 -11.17 -0.78
CA ALA A 306 7.33 -10.40 -0.66
C ALA A 306 7.57 -9.88 0.76
N GLU A 307 6.52 -9.44 1.45
CA GLU A 307 6.54 -9.08 2.87
C GLU A 307 6.99 -10.26 3.74
N SER A 308 6.35 -11.42 3.53
CA SER A 308 6.68 -12.65 4.27
C SER A 308 8.13 -13.09 4.03
N GLU A 309 8.63 -13.03 2.79
CA GLU A 309 10.02 -13.36 2.45
C GLU A 309 11.01 -12.50 3.25
N PHE A 310 10.75 -11.19 3.37
CA PHE A 310 11.57 -10.31 4.18
C PHE A 310 11.39 -10.58 5.69
N GLY A 311 10.15 -10.69 6.14
CA GLY A 311 9.82 -10.96 7.54
C GLY A 311 10.41 -12.26 8.08
N MET A 312 10.52 -13.29 7.23
CA MET A 312 11.10 -14.58 7.55
C MET A 312 12.63 -14.65 7.35
N GLU A 313 13.29 -13.52 7.07
CA GLU A 313 14.73 -13.44 6.81
C GLU A 313 15.18 -14.26 5.57
N GLU A 314 14.29 -14.47 4.59
CA GLU A 314 14.61 -15.14 3.33
C GLU A 314 15.26 -14.21 2.30
N ALA A 315 15.20 -12.89 2.52
CA ALA A 315 15.85 -11.87 1.70
C ALA A 315 16.48 -10.77 2.57
N VAL A 316 17.49 -10.09 2.00
CA VAL A 316 18.20 -8.99 2.67
C VAL A 316 17.55 -7.64 2.35
N PHE A 317 17.04 -7.46 1.12
CA PHE A 317 16.54 -6.21 0.58
C PHE A 317 15.07 -6.33 0.15
N TYR A 318 14.27 -5.30 0.50
CA TYR A 318 12.86 -5.22 0.16
C TYR A 318 12.49 -3.79 -0.23
N GLN A 319 12.18 -3.53 -1.51
CA GLN A 319 11.70 -2.21 -1.93
C GLN A 319 10.28 -1.99 -1.42
N ASN A 320 10.14 -1.15 -0.41
CA ASN A 320 8.85 -0.76 0.15
C ASN A 320 8.97 0.57 0.92
N GLY A 321 7.97 0.95 1.72
CA GLY A 321 7.91 2.23 2.39
C GLY A 321 7.53 2.16 3.87
N THR A 322 7.33 3.34 4.44
CA THR A 322 7.03 3.51 5.88
C THR A 322 5.75 2.83 6.32
N TRP A 323 4.79 2.62 5.42
CA TRP A 323 3.53 1.90 5.67
C TRP A 323 3.73 0.44 6.04
N GLU A 324 4.86 -0.16 5.63
CA GLU A 324 5.16 -1.57 5.87
C GLU A 324 5.64 -1.87 7.28
N TYR A 325 6.04 -0.82 8.03
CA TYR A 325 6.58 -0.98 9.38
C TYR A 325 5.62 -1.71 10.31
N GLY A 326 4.34 -1.36 10.28
CA GLY A 326 3.31 -1.99 11.11
C GLY A 326 3.16 -3.49 10.85
N ASN A 327 3.14 -3.88 9.57
CA ASN A 327 3.05 -5.28 9.17
C ASN A 327 4.29 -6.08 9.61
N LEU A 328 5.49 -5.53 9.35
CA LEU A 328 6.75 -6.20 9.67
C LEU A 328 7.01 -6.34 11.18
N THR A 329 6.38 -5.49 12.00
CA THR A 329 6.53 -5.53 13.47
C THR A 329 5.33 -6.12 14.18
N ASN A 330 4.30 -6.58 13.46
CA ASN A 330 3.14 -7.22 14.04
C ASN A 330 3.49 -8.62 14.54
N GLU A 331 3.42 -8.80 15.86
CA GLU A 331 3.73 -10.08 16.52
C GLU A 331 2.84 -11.24 16.04
N ASP A 332 1.62 -10.96 15.58
CA ASP A 332 0.69 -11.98 15.09
C ASP A 332 1.14 -12.62 13.76
N ASN A 333 1.99 -11.94 12.99
CA ASN A 333 2.54 -12.46 11.73
C ASN A 333 3.64 -13.52 11.98
N GLY A 334 4.24 -13.52 13.18
CA GLY A 334 5.25 -14.50 13.56
C GLY A 334 6.56 -14.37 12.78
N TYR A 335 6.87 -13.18 12.28
CA TYR A 335 8.10 -12.87 11.56
C TYR A 335 9.34 -12.99 12.46
N LEU A 336 10.48 -13.23 11.85
CA LEU A 336 11.78 -13.34 12.52
C LEU A 336 12.48 -11.98 12.64
N VAL A 337 12.24 -11.09 11.67
CA VAL A 337 12.81 -9.73 11.68
C VAL A 337 12.21 -8.92 12.83
N THR A 338 13.04 -8.10 13.48
CA THR A 338 12.59 -7.18 14.53
C THR A 338 12.81 -5.73 14.11
N ALA A 339 12.18 -4.79 14.82
CA ALA A 339 12.35 -3.35 14.56
C ALA A 339 13.82 -2.93 14.55
N ASP A 340 14.63 -3.47 15.46
CA ASP A 340 16.08 -3.16 15.58
C ASP A 340 16.90 -3.70 14.39
N ASP A 341 16.40 -4.75 13.75
CA ASP A 341 17.07 -5.40 12.62
C ASP A 341 16.76 -4.73 11.27
N MET A 342 15.86 -3.76 11.22
CA MET A 342 15.47 -3.10 10.00
C MET A 342 16.12 -1.73 9.82
N GLY A 343 16.32 -1.35 8.56
CA GLY A 343 16.66 0.01 8.13
C GLY A 343 16.13 0.28 6.74
N MET A 344 16.17 1.54 6.33
CA MET A 344 15.77 1.96 5.00
C MET A 344 16.87 2.79 4.34
N MET A 345 17.22 2.45 3.09
CA MET A 345 18.19 3.18 2.29
C MET A 345 17.56 3.69 0.98
N PRO A 346 18.16 4.74 0.34
CA PRO A 346 17.67 5.24 -0.94
C PRO A 346 17.70 4.17 -2.05
N ILE A 347 16.77 4.30 -3.01
CA ILE A 347 16.82 3.52 -4.25
C ILE A 347 17.79 4.20 -5.20
N TYR A 348 18.94 3.59 -5.41
CA TYR A 348 19.96 4.07 -6.34
C TYR A 348 19.72 3.47 -7.73
N ILE A 349 19.76 4.29 -8.78
CA ILE A 349 19.54 3.87 -10.17
C ILE A 349 20.73 4.12 -11.09
N GLY A 350 21.88 4.56 -10.55
CA GLY A 350 23.07 4.90 -11.34
C GLY A 350 22.95 6.28 -12.00
N ALA A 351 22.11 7.17 -11.51
CA ALA A 351 22.01 8.55 -12.00
C ALA A 351 23.15 9.40 -11.46
N PRO A 352 23.67 10.37 -12.24
CA PRO A 352 24.72 11.28 -11.76
C PRO A 352 24.29 12.05 -10.52
N GLY A 353 25.13 12.01 -9.46
CA GLY A 353 24.89 12.73 -8.22
C GLY A 353 23.98 11.99 -7.23
N GLU A 354 23.65 10.71 -7.48
CA GLU A 354 22.83 9.89 -6.60
C GLU A 354 23.44 9.65 -5.21
N GLU A 355 24.76 9.80 -5.08
CA GLU A 355 25.45 9.75 -3.79
C GLU A 355 24.99 10.84 -2.81
N ASN A 356 24.30 11.89 -3.30
CA ASN A 356 23.70 12.95 -2.48
C ASN A 356 22.19 12.77 -2.32
N GLN A 357 21.62 11.70 -2.85
CA GLN A 357 20.21 11.40 -2.76
C GLN A 357 19.84 10.89 -1.38
N GLY A 358 18.70 11.35 -0.86
CA GLY A 358 17.99 10.78 0.28
C GLY A 358 16.89 9.80 -0.17
N LEU A 359 16.01 9.46 0.75
CA LEU A 359 14.84 8.61 0.47
C LEU A 359 13.82 9.34 -0.41
N CYS A 360 12.97 8.57 -1.06
CA CYS A 360 11.80 9.10 -1.75
C CYS A 360 10.75 9.54 -0.72
N THR A 361 10.28 10.78 -0.80
CA THR A 361 9.31 11.33 0.16
C THR A 361 8.29 12.22 -0.54
N GLY A 362 7.01 12.01 -0.26
CA GLY A 362 5.92 12.79 -0.84
C GLY A 362 4.56 12.36 -0.33
N SER A 363 3.50 12.84 -0.96
CA SER A 363 2.13 12.39 -0.70
C SER A 363 1.43 12.03 -2.00
N GLU A 364 0.82 10.87 -2.01
CA GLU A 364 -0.15 10.46 -3.04
C GLU A 364 -1.58 10.49 -2.49
N ASN A 365 -1.71 10.56 -1.17
CA ASN A 365 -2.95 10.27 -0.45
C ASN A 365 -3.63 11.57 -0.04
N TYR A 366 -4.72 11.94 -0.72
CA TYR A 366 -5.47 13.17 -0.46
C TYR A 366 -6.91 12.86 -0.09
N TRP A 367 -7.35 13.29 1.08
CA TRP A 367 -8.76 13.26 1.45
C TRP A 367 -9.57 14.24 0.62
N CYS A 368 -10.68 13.76 0.06
CA CYS A 368 -11.67 14.53 -0.65
C CYS A 368 -13.04 14.34 0.02
N VAL A 369 -13.81 15.40 0.13
CA VAL A 369 -15.19 15.37 0.61
C VAL A 369 -16.14 15.37 -0.59
N ASN A 370 -17.15 14.51 -0.58
CA ASN A 370 -18.09 14.36 -1.68
C ASN A 370 -19.10 15.51 -1.70
N LYS A 371 -18.99 16.41 -2.68
CA LYS A 371 -19.92 17.55 -2.83
C LYS A 371 -21.35 17.17 -3.24
N GLN A 372 -21.57 15.89 -3.60
CA GLN A 372 -22.90 15.38 -3.95
C GLN A 372 -23.66 14.82 -2.74
N ALA A 373 -22.99 14.71 -1.58
CA ALA A 373 -23.64 14.36 -0.33
C ALA A 373 -24.59 15.49 0.15
N SER A 374 -25.44 15.21 1.13
CA SER A 374 -26.27 16.24 1.74
C SER A 374 -25.41 17.31 2.45
N GLU A 375 -25.93 18.52 2.65
CA GLU A 375 -25.22 19.57 3.38
C GLU A 375 -24.87 19.12 4.80
N GLU A 376 -25.77 18.36 5.44
CA GLU A 376 -25.59 17.79 6.79
C GLU A 376 -24.47 16.75 6.81
N ASP A 377 -24.37 15.88 5.80
CA ASP A 377 -23.33 14.86 5.71
C ASP A 377 -21.95 15.48 5.37
N ILE A 378 -21.93 16.51 4.50
CA ILE A 378 -20.71 17.28 4.22
C ILE A 378 -20.18 17.91 5.51
N GLN A 379 -21.06 18.59 6.28
CA GLN A 379 -20.65 19.22 7.54
C GLN A 379 -20.19 18.18 8.57
N ALA A 380 -20.91 17.07 8.71
CA ALA A 380 -20.51 15.97 9.58
C ALA A 380 -19.14 15.41 9.21
N THR A 381 -18.85 15.30 7.92
CA THR A 381 -17.55 14.84 7.41
C THR A 381 -16.44 15.84 7.72
N LEU A 382 -16.67 17.13 7.53
CA LEU A 382 -15.71 18.18 7.87
C LEU A 382 -15.43 18.24 9.37
N ASP A 383 -16.47 18.07 10.20
CA ASP A 383 -16.35 18.04 11.66
C ASP A 383 -15.57 16.79 12.13
N PHE A 384 -15.83 15.63 11.51
CA PHE A 384 -15.06 14.41 11.76
C PHE A 384 -13.59 14.58 11.42
N LEU A 385 -13.26 15.09 10.23
CA LEU A 385 -11.87 15.35 9.82
C LEU A 385 -11.18 16.36 10.73
N SER A 386 -11.90 17.43 11.13
CA SER A 386 -11.37 18.41 12.09
C SER A 386 -11.11 17.77 13.46
N TRP A 387 -12.00 16.88 13.92
CA TRP A 387 -11.80 16.14 15.17
C TRP A 387 -10.60 15.19 15.07
N VAL A 388 -10.44 14.44 13.97
CA VAL A 388 -9.31 13.52 13.77
C VAL A 388 -7.96 14.24 13.89
N ILE A 389 -7.83 15.45 13.33
CA ILE A 389 -6.54 16.17 13.34
C ILE A 389 -6.32 17.05 14.58
N ASN A 390 -7.33 17.26 15.44
CA ASN A 390 -7.22 18.16 16.59
C ASN A 390 -7.43 17.49 17.95
N SER A 391 -8.17 16.37 18.02
CA SER A 391 -8.38 15.65 19.28
C SER A 391 -7.13 14.87 19.70
N ASP A 392 -7.02 14.54 20.97
CA ASP A 392 -5.95 13.69 21.46
C ASP A 392 -6.06 12.29 20.90
N GLU A 393 -7.27 11.74 20.84
CA GLU A 393 -7.54 10.39 20.29
C GLU A 393 -7.22 10.28 18.80
N GLY A 394 -7.62 11.28 18.01
CA GLY A 394 -7.35 11.31 16.57
C GLY A 394 -5.86 11.42 16.26
N ARG A 395 -5.16 12.35 16.94
CA ARG A 395 -3.72 12.53 16.77
C ARG A 395 -2.90 11.35 17.25
N ASP A 396 -3.28 10.77 18.40
CA ASP A 396 -2.62 9.57 18.92
C ASP A 396 -2.75 8.40 17.96
N SER A 397 -3.97 8.16 17.45
CA SER A 397 -4.22 7.09 16.49
C SER A 397 -3.44 7.30 15.19
N MET A 398 -3.48 8.51 14.60
CA MET A 398 -2.76 8.77 13.35
C MET A 398 -1.24 8.65 13.53
N ALA A 399 -0.68 9.18 14.64
CA ALA A 399 0.76 9.18 14.86
C ALA A 399 1.29 7.80 15.30
N HIS A 400 0.58 7.09 16.18
CA HIS A 400 1.12 5.89 16.83
C HIS A 400 0.47 4.60 16.34
N ALA A 401 -0.88 4.52 16.30
CA ALA A 401 -1.54 3.31 15.84
C ALA A 401 -1.36 3.12 14.31
N MET A 402 -1.47 4.20 13.54
CA MET A 402 -1.28 4.17 12.08
C MET A 402 0.17 4.45 11.65
N GLY A 403 0.98 5.04 12.52
CA GLY A 403 2.37 5.39 12.21
C GLY A 403 2.52 6.48 11.12
N PHE A 404 1.53 7.36 10.99
CA PHE A 404 1.51 8.37 9.94
C PHE A 404 2.38 9.59 10.28
N THR A 405 3.28 9.95 9.38
CA THR A 405 3.81 11.30 9.32
C THR A 405 2.78 12.17 8.61
N THR A 406 2.22 13.17 9.28
CA THR A 406 1.12 13.98 8.73
C THR A 406 1.58 15.39 8.36
N PRO A 407 0.94 16.04 7.37
CA PRO A 407 1.26 17.42 7.00
C PRO A 407 0.58 18.49 7.87
N PHE A 408 -0.07 18.12 8.99
CA PHE A 408 -0.84 19.07 9.81
C PHE A 408 -0.02 19.70 10.93
N LEU A 409 -0.23 21.00 11.18
CA LEU A 409 0.43 21.77 12.23
C LEU A 409 0.14 21.29 13.66
N THR A 410 -0.93 20.53 13.84
CA THR A 410 -1.35 19.98 15.13
C THR A 410 -0.54 18.76 15.58
N PHE A 411 0.21 18.14 14.67
CA PHE A 411 1.02 16.96 14.96
C PHE A 411 2.44 17.38 15.38
N THR A 412 2.60 17.64 16.67
CA THR A 412 3.86 18.07 17.29
C THR A 412 4.02 17.43 18.68
N GLY A 413 5.23 17.44 19.20
CA GLY A 413 5.51 16.86 20.53
C GLY A 413 5.28 15.36 20.56
N ASP A 414 4.36 14.91 21.40
CA ASP A 414 4.06 13.50 21.58
C ASP A 414 3.27 12.88 20.41
N TYR A 415 2.73 13.70 19.48
CA TYR A 415 1.96 13.23 18.33
C TYR A 415 2.79 13.20 17.04
N VAL A 416 4.00 12.70 17.12
CA VAL A 416 4.89 12.51 15.96
C VAL A 416 5.17 11.02 15.83
N ALA A 417 4.90 10.47 14.65
CA ALA A 417 5.25 9.08 14.37
C ALA A 417 6.77 8.89 14.48
N ASP A 418 7.18 7.87 15.19
CA ASP A 418 8.59 7.56 15.43
C ASP A 418 8.82 6.06 15.27
N ASN A 419 9.38 5.68 14.12
CA ASN A 419 9.85 4.32 13.85
C ASN A 419 11.19 4.37 13.12
N VAL A 420 11.85 3.24 13.00
CA VAL A 420 13.20 3.17 12.42
C VAL A 420 13.28 3.73 10.99
N PHE A 421 12.25 3.55 10.17
CA PHE A 421 12.24 4.07 8.80
C PHE A 421 12.14 5.59 8.76
N ILE A 422 11.33 6.19 9.65
CA ILE A 422 11.23 7.64 9.81
C ILE A 422 12.54 8.20 10.37
N GLN A 423 13.16 7.51 11.33
CA GLN A 423 14.48 7.89 11.88
C GLN A 423 15.55 7.90 10.79
N ASP A 424 15.60 6.85 9.95
CA ASP A 424 16.54 6.77 8.82
C ASP A 424 16.28 7.92 7.81
N ALA A 425 15.02 8.23 7.47
CA ALA A 425 14.67 9.36 6.61
C ALA A 425 15.18 10.69 7.17
N ASN A 426 14.95 10.93 8.45
CA ASN A 426 15.42 12.12 9.15
C ASN A 426 16.95 12.19 9.21
N GLN A 427 17.63 11.06 9.39
CA GLN A 427 19.09 10.99 9.39
C GLN A 427 19.67 11.34 8.03
N TYR A 428 19.11 10.84 6.91
CA TYR A 428 19.55 11.27 5.57
C TYR A 428 19.43 12.77 5.36
N ILE A 429 18.33 13.39 5.83
CA ILE A 429 18.14 14.85 5.76
C ILE A 429 19.19 15.56 6.63
N ALA A 430 19.45 15.10 7.85
CA ALA A 430 20.45 15.66 8.75
C ALA A 430 21.87 15.57 8.18
N ASP A 431 22.16 14.52 7.41
CA ASP A 431 23.43 14.32 6.70
C ASP A 431 23.53 15.15 5.40
N GLY A 432 22.53 15.99 5.12
CA GLY A 432 22.51 16.88 3.97
C GLY A 432 22.14 16.21 2.65
N LYS A 433 21.56 15.01 2.70
CA LYS A 433 21.04 14.32 1.51
C LYS A 433 19.74 14.97 1.06
N THR A 434 19.50 14.98 -0.24
CA THR A 434 18.30 15.59 -0.83
C THR A 434 17.23 14.52 -1.03
N PRO A 435 16.06 14.63 -0.38
CA PRO A 435 14.93 13.72 -0.64
C PRO A 435 14.53 13.78 -2.11
N VAL A 436 14.16 12.63 -2.66
CA VAL A 436 13.48 12.55 -3.95
C VAL A 436 12.02 12.84 -3.72
N SER A 437 11.57 14.04 -4.09
CA SER A 437 10.16 14.40 -4.00
C SER A 437 9.45 13.98 -5.28
N TRP A 438 8.26 13.38 -5.14
CA TRP A 438 7.41 13.03 -6.27
C TRP A 438 6.05 13.71 -6.14
N ASN A 439 5.56 14.25 -7.26
CA ASN A 439 4.20 14.76 -7.47
C ASN A 439 3.78 14.45 -8.92
N PHE A 440 4.14 13.27 -9.39
CA PHE A 440 3.99 12.92 -10.80
C PHE A 440 2.71 12.12 -11.09
N SER A 441 2.12 11.53 -10.08
CA SER A 441 0.89 10.72 -10.19
C SER A 441 -0.36 11.55 -10.37
#